data_3b971ecfac6210fb1beae2c0fe89c6c9
#
_entry.id   3b971ecfac6210fb1beae2c0fe89c6c9
#
_cell.length_a   1.000
_cell.length_b   1.000
_cell.length_c   1.000
_cell.angle_alpha   90.00
_cell.angle_beta   90.00
_cell.angle_gamma   90.00
#
_symmetry.space_group_name_H-M   'P 1'
#
loop_
_entity.id
_entity.type
_entity.pdbx_description
1 polymer ?
#
loop_
_entity_poly.entity_id
_entity_poly.type
_entity_poly.pdbx_seq_one_letter_code
_entity_poly.pdbx_strand_id
1 'polypeptide(L)'
;DITANIMPLGFYYIWDARRDYWDGIESEIPVIDSDGVGTTVSSNYPRAESPDARWSEQTHLQPQTTLFKNLPNLNEMMWYFYHGDPHFSYDQDVVIANRGHLHKTTAHGVWFRKKSVILAYLKTIGYPSTMTEEDMKQAFWETSSSPHRDHHTLGPVYGYFHWSTDPGVPTNQDDYFFLPTSGLSDEGSLGSYSYPYHQYGFYWTSTAIESGKAFMLRFSDGHIDLEQQSRIKACYAYPFE
;
A
#
# COMPACT_ATOMS: atom_id res chain seq x y z
N ASP A 1 16.31 4.61 -21.96
CA ASP A 1 15.95 3.56 -20.99
C ASP A 1 14.94 4.12 -20.02
N ILE A 2 13.69 3.74 -20.20
CA ILE A 2 12.62 4.18 -19.31
C ILE A 2 12.53 3.09 -18.22
N THR A 3 13.31 3.22 -17.17
CA THR A 3 13.06 2.56 -15.88
C THR A 3 12.03 3.38 -15.10
N ALA A 4 10.93 3.71 -15.76
CA ALA A 4 9.79 4.29 -15.08
C ALA A 4 9.12 3.19 -14.25
N ASN A 5 8.85 3.47 -12.98
CA ASN A 5 8.01 2.61 -12.18
C ASN A 5 6.63 2.54 -12.85
N ILE A 6 6.31 1.39 -13.43
CA ILE A 6 5.03 1.19 -14.09
C ILE A 6 4.00 0.99 -12.97
N MET A 7 3.09 1.96 -12.86
CA MET A 7 1.87 1.79 -12.09
C MET A 7 0.77 1.26 -13.02
N PRO A 8 0.47 -0.02 -13.03
CA PRO A 8 -0.73 -0.45 -13.71
C PRO A 8 -1.95 0.07 -12.94
N LEU A 9 -2.86 0.74 -13.62
CA LEU A 9 -4.24 0.80 -13.17
C LEU A 9 -4.76 -0.64 -13.14
N GLY A 10 -5.29 -1.05 -12.02
CA GLY A 10 -5.71 -2.44 -11.88
C GLY A 10 -5.28 -3.06 -10.57
N PHE A 11 -4.87 -2.23 -9.59
CA PHE A 11 -4.53 -2.70 -8.23
C PHE A 11 -5.45 -2.16 -7.14
N TYR A 12 -6.59 -1.57 -7.50
CA TYR A 12 -7.60 -1.17 -6.53
C TYR A 12 -8.47 -2.36 -6.16
N TYR A 13 -8.41 -2.77 -4.92
CA TYR A 13 -9.17 -3.91 -4.42
C TYR A 13 -9.98 -3.53 -3.19
N ILE A 14 -11.23 -3.92 -3.15
CA ILE A 14 -11.93 -4.19 -1.89
C ILE A 14 -11.14 -5.27 -1.16
N TRP A 15 -10.96 -5.13 0.15
CA TRP A 15 -10.09 -6.03 0.89
C TRP A 15 -10.46 -7.49 0.65
N ASP A 16 -9.48 -8.26 0.17
CA ASP A 16 -9.58 -9.67 -0.17
C ASP A 16 -10.57 -10.03 -1.31
N ALA A 17 -10.89 -9.06 -2.16
CA ALA A 17 -11.65 -9.35 -3.38
C ALA A 17 -10.79 -10.16 -4.38
N ARG A 18 -11.47 -10.95 -5.21
CA ARG A 18 -10.81 -11.81 -6.21
C ARG A 18 -10.40 -11.06 -7.47
N ARG A 19 -11.05 -9.92 -7.72
CA ARG A 19 -10.82 -9.09 -8.89
C ARG A 19 -10.67 -7.63 -8.50
N ASP A 20 -9.97 -6.92 -9.36
CA ASP A 20 -9.81 -5.48 -9.25
C ASP A 20 -11.15 -4.76 -9.24
N TYR A 21 -11.23 -3.65 -8.52
CA TYR A 21 -12.43 -2.85 -8.36
C TYR A 21 -13.02 -2.36 -9.69
N TRP A 22 -12.18 -2.09 -10.68
CA TRP A 22 -12.55 -1.57 -11.99
C TRP A 22 -12.64 -2.65 -13.08
N ASP A 23 -12.41 -3.91 -12.75
CA ASP A 23 -12.46 -5.02 -13.71
C ASP A 23 -13.83 -5.11 -14.39
N GLY A 24 -13.81 -5.09 -15.72
CA GLY A 24 -15.01 -5.11 -16.57
C GLY A 24 -15.74 -3.76 -16.71
N ILE A 25 -15.25 -2.72 -16.04
CA ILE A 25 -15.75 -1.35 -16.17
C ILE A 25 -14.59 -0.34 -16.36
N GLU A 26 -13.51 -0.79 -16.96
CA GLU A 26 -12.30 0.02 -17.16
C GLU A 26 -12.58 1.29 -17.97
N SER A 27 -13.57 1.26 -18.83
CA SER A 27 -14.03 2.44 -19.60
C SER A 27 -14.70 3.50 -18.74
N GLU A 28 -15.13 3.13 -17.53
CA GLU A 28 -15.82 4.01 -16.60
C GLU A 28 -14.90 4.58 -15.53
N ILE A 29 -13.62 4.17 -15.53
CA ILE A 29 -12.61 4.74 -14.63
C ILE A 29 -12.59 6.24 -14.84
N PRO A 30 -12.78 7.04 -13.78
CA PRO A 30 -12.74 8.48 -13.87
C PRO A 30 -11.46 8.96 -14.54
N VAL A 31 -11.61 9.76 -15.59
CA VAL A 31 -10.47 10.45 -16.19
C VAL A 31 -10.11 11.59 -15.25
N ILE A 32 -8.93 11.51 -14.71
CA ILE A 32 -8.34 12.62 -13.97
C ILE A 32 -7.88 13.63 -15.04
N ASP A 33 -8.55 14.78 -15.11
CA ASP A 33 -8.13 15.86 -15.99
C ASP A 33 -6.82 16.51 -15.49
N SER A 34 -6.31 17.50 -16.22
CA SER A 34 -5.08 18.22 -15.85
C SER A 34 -5.19 18.94 -14.51
N ASP A 35 -6.42 19.19 -14.06
CA ASP A 35 -6.72 19.80 -12.77
C ASP A 35 -7.01 18.72 -11.71
N GLY A 36 -7.07 17.40 -12.12
CA GLY A 36 -7.20 16.14 -11.45
C GLY A 36 -8.52 15.92 -10.77
N VAL A 37 -9.51 16.55 -11.19
CA VAL A 37 -10.88 16.28 -10.75
C VAL A 37 -11.46 15.20 -11.65
N GLY A 38 -11.51 13.97 -11.14
CA GLY A 38 -12.33 12.92 -11.73
C GLY A 38 -13.80 13.31 -11.57
N THR A 39 -14.41 13.77 -12.63
CA THR A 39 -15.81 14.25 -12.60
C THR A 39 -16.84 13.14 -12.84
N THR A 40 -16.39 11.94 -13.18
CA THR A 40 -17.28 10.84 -13.52
C THR A 40 -17.34 9.83 -12.37
N VAL A 41 -18.52 9.63 -11.82
CA VAL A 41 -18.80 8.55 -10.86
C VAL A 41 -19.41 7.39 -11.63
N SER A 42 -18.75 6.21 -11.58
CA SER A 42 -19.36 5.00 -12.15
C SER A 42 -20.50 4.53 -11.26
N SER A 43 -21.64 4.20 -11.88
CA SER A 43 -22.74 3.55 -11.19
C SER A 43 -22.59 2.03 -11.09
N ASN A 44 -21.59 1.45 -11.76
CA ASN A 44 -21.37 0.01 -11.89
C ASN A 44 -20.30 -0.52 -10.91
N TYR A 45 -19.99 0.24 -9.88
CA TYR A 45 -19.02 -0.20 -8.85
C TYR A 45 -19.52 -1.45 -8.10
N PRO A 46 -18.62 -2.26 -7.52
CA PRO A 46 -18.98 -3.50 -6.80
C PRO A 46 -19.84 -3.19 -5.56
N ARG A 47 -20.91 -3.95 -5.38
CA ARG A 47 -21.87 -3.83 -4.28
C ARG A 47 -22.15 -5.17 -3.63
N ALA A 48 -22.54 -5.14 -2.37
CA ALA A 48 -22.80 -6.33 -1.56
C ALA A 48 -23.95 -7.23 -2.09
N GLU A 49 -24.90 -6.65 -2.81
CA GLU A 49 -26.05 -7.36 -3.33
C GLU A 49 -25.75 -8.18 -4.60
N SER A 50 -24.61 -7.96 -5.19
CA SER A 50 -24.19 -8.63 -6.43
C SER A 50 -23.24 -9.79 -6.12
N PRO A 51 -23.38 -10.95 -6.80
CA PRO A 51 -22.37 -12.01 -6.77
C PRO A 51 -21.12 -11.60 -7.55
N ASP A 52 -20.54 -10.48 -7.22
CA ASP A 52 -19.46 -9.82 -7.93
C ASP A 52 -18.11 -10.27 -7.36
N ALA A 53 -17.21 -10.75 -8.20
CA ALA A 53 -15.87 -11.15 -7.78
C ALA A 53 -14.99 -9.96 -7.36
N ARG A 54 -15.40 -8.74 -7.67
CA ARG A 54 -14.79 -7.48 -7.20
C ARG A 54 -15.23 -7.12 -5.79
N TRP A 55 -16.25 -7.79 -5.25
CA TRP A 55 -16.71 -7.69 -3.88
C TRP A 55 -16.11 -8.82 -3.03
N SER A 56 -15.92 -8.57 -1.74
CA SER A 56 -15.55 -9.57 -0.76
C SER A 56 -16.45 -9.49 0.46
N GLU A 57 -16.84 -10.65 0.99
CA GLU A 57 -17.56 -10.73 2.26
C GLU A 57 -16.69 -10.18 3.39
N GLN A 58 -17.32 -9.43 4.31
CA GLN A 58 -16.62 -8.68 5.34
C GLN A 58 -16.47 -9.45 6.66
N THR A 59 -16.68 -10.77 6.65
CA THR A 59 -16.78 -11.58 7.86
C THR A 59 -15.50 -12.33 8.23
N HIS A 60 -14.66 -12.68 7.25
CA HIS A 60 -13.43 -13.43 7.53
C HIS A 60 -12.27 -12.50 7.94
N LEU A 61 -11.43 -13.00 8.84
CA LEU A 61 -10.28 -12.22 9.37
C LEU A 61 -8.96 -12.59 8.70
N GLN A 62 -8.89 -13.76 8.06
CA GLN A 62 -7.71 -14.23 7.35
C GLN A 62 -7.92 -14.10 5.84
N PRO A 63 -6.96 -13.58 5.10
CA PRO A 63 -7.09 -13.45 3.65
C PRO A 63 -7.26 -14.82 2.99
N GLN A 64 -8.16 -14.89 2.02
CA GLN A 64 -8.48 -16.10 1.26
C GLN A 64 -7.78 -16.10 -0.10
N THR A 65 -7.63 -14.93 -0.71
CA THR A 65 -7.02 -14.80 -2.04
C THR A 65 -5.49 -14.88 -1.95
N THR A 66 -4.86 -15.38 -3.02
CA THR A 66 -3.40 -15.46 -3.10
C THR A 66 -2.75 -14.08 -3.03
N LEU A 67 -3.37 -13.07 -3.69
CA LEU A 67 -2.86 -11.71 -3.66
C LEU A 67 -2.75 -11.21 -2.22
N PHE A 68 -3.85 -11.26 -1.46
CA PHE A 68 -3.89 -10.72 -0.10
C PHE A 68 -3.04 -11.53 0.89
N LYS A 69 -2.88 -12.84 0.68
CA LYS A 69 -1.93 -13.67 1.47
C LYS A 69 -0.48 -13.23 1.29
N ASN A 70 -0.16 -12.61 0.16
CA ASN A 70 1.19 -12.12 -0.15
C ASN A 70 1.41 -10.65 0.20
N LEU A 71 0.37 -9.93 0.63
CA LEU A 71 0.55 -8.57 1.14
C LEU A 71 1.28 -8.59 2.48
N PRO A 72 2.02 -7.52 2.80
CA PRO A 72 2.65 -7.43 4.13
C PRO A 72 1.59 -7.43 5.22
N ASN A 73 1.86 -8.14 6.30
CA ASN A 73 1.05 -8.09 7.50
C ASN A 73 1.52 -6.97 8.45
N LEU A 74 0.86 -6.81 9.62
CA LEU A 74 1.22 -5.76 10.56
C LEU A 74 2.64 -5.91 11.11
N ASN A 75 3.12 -7.14 11.34
CA ASN A 75 4.49 -7.36 11.79
C ASN A 75 5.49 -6.90 10.74
N GLU A 76 5.28 -7.29 9.47
CA GLU A 76 6.12 -6.86 8.36
C GLU A 76 6.10 -5.34 8.18
N MET A 77 4.94 -4.70 8.33
CA MET A 77 4.83 -3.25 8.26
C MET A 77 5.64 -2.53 9.34
N MET A 78 5.73 -3.11 10.54
CA MET A 78 6.58 -2.57 11.60
C MET A 78 8.07 -2.62 11.22
N TRP A 79 8.51 -3.70 10.54
CA TRP A 79 9.87 -3.79 10.02
C TRP A 79 10.16 -2.72 8.96
N TYR A 80 9.24 -2.47 8.04
CA TYR A 80 9.39 -1.39 7.06
C TYR A 80 9.44 -0.02 7.73
N PHE A 81 8.64 0.23 8.74
CA PHE A 81 8.63 1.51 9.44
C PHE A 81 9.92 1.79 10.19
N TYR A 82 10.43 0.81 10.93
CA TYR A 82 11.60 0.99 11.79
C TYR A 82 12.93 0.83 11.06
N HIS A 83 12.96 -0.02 10.03
CA HIS A 83 14.22 -0.40 9.36
C HIS A 83 14.18 -0.26 7.84
N GLY A 84 13.03 0.11 7.29
CA GLY A 84 12.84 0.31 5.85
C GLY A 84 13.42 1.63 5.33
N ASP A 85 13.97 2.47 6.20
CA ASP A 85 14.59 3.74 5.84
C ASP A 85 13.73 4.52 4.83
N PRO A 86 12.50 4.89 5.21
CA PRO A 86 11.56 5.49 4.28
C PRO A 86 12.02 6.84 3.79
N HIS A 87 11.94 7.04 2.48
CA HIS A 87 12.25 8.29 1.79
C HIS A 87 11.00 8.78 1.08
N PHE A 88 10.48 9.93 1.48
CA PHE A 88 9.45 10.60 0.72
C PHE A 88 10.08 11.39 -0.41
N SER A 89 9.52 11.33 -1.61
CA SER A 89 9.98 12.13 -2.74
C SER A 89 8.83 12.66 -3.56
N TYR A 90 9.04 13.84 -4.14
CA TYR A 90 8.12 14.50 -5.04
C TYR A 90 8.51 14.21 -6.49
N ASP A 91 7.54 14.35 -7.37
CA ASP A 91 7.73 14.41 -8.83
C ASP A 91 8.53 13.24 -9.44
N GLN A 92 8.31 12.02 -8.89
CA GLN A 92 8.91 10.83 -9.48
C GLN A 92 8.21 10.47 -10.79
N ASP A 93 8.98 10.19 -11.82
CA ASP A 93 8.46 9.69 -13.08
C ASP A 93 7.80 8.31 -12.86
N VAL A 94 6.51 8.25 -13.12
CA VAL A 94 5.74 7.00 -13.11
C VAL A 94 5.03 6.83 -14.45
N VAL A 95 4.82 5.59 -14.84
CA VAL A 95 4.00 5.26 -16.00
C VAL A 95 2.69 4.67 -15.51
N ILE A 96 1.60 5.34 -15.78
CA ILE A 96 0.27 4.86 -15.46
C ILE A 96 -0.31 4.19 -16.70
N ALA A 97 -0.65 2.90 -16.57
CA ALA A 97 -1.44 2.20 -17.58
C ALA A 97 -2.91 2.58 -17.41
N ASN A 98 -3.43 3.41 -18.30
CA ASN A 98 -4.83 3.79 -18.30
C ASN A 98 -5.50 3.33 -19.60
N ARG A 99 -6.53 2.49 -19.49
CA ARG A 99 -7.34 2.01 -20.62
C ARG A 99 -6.51 1.49 -21.80
N GLY A 100 -5.43 0.77 -21.50
CA GLY A 100 -4.51 0.26 -22.53
C GLY A 100 -3.51 1.29 -23.07
N HIS A 101 -3.54 2.52 -22.56
CA HIS A 101 -2.57 3.55 -22.88
C HIS A 101 -1.61 3.76 -21.70
N LEU A 102 -0.34 3.92 -22.02
CA LEU A 102 0.69 4.27 -21.04
C LEU A 102 0.83 5.78 -21.00
N HIS A 103 0.60 6.37 -19.85
CA HIS A 103 0.82 7.80 -19.60
C HIS A 103 2.01 7.97 -18.69
N LYS A 104 3.02 8.69 -19.16
CA LYS A 104 4.08 9.16 -18.29
C LYS A 104 3.54 10.35 -17.47
N THR A 105 3.65 10.27 -16.17
CA THR A 105 3.28 11.34 -15.26
C THR A 105 4.28 11.40 -14.11
N THR A 106 4.15 12.41 -13.28
CA THR A 106 4.91 12.51 -12.04
C THR A 106 3.99 12.19 -10.87
N ALA A 107 4.50 11.50 -9.88
CA ALA A 107 3.78 11.22 -8.65
C ALA A 107 4.70 11.40 -7.45
N HIS A 108 4.11 11.86 -6.35
CA HIS A 108 4.73 11.76 -5.04
C HIS A 108 4.70 10.32 -4.57
N GLY A 109 5.53 9.98 -3.62
CA GLY A 109 5.51 8.66 -3.06
C GLY A 109 6.58 8.43 -2.02
N VAL A 110 6.62 7.21 -1.54
CA VAL A 110 7.58 6.77 -0.53
C VAL A 110 8.42 5.62 -1.06
N TRP A 111 9.72 5.70 -0.81
CA TRP A 111 10.66 4.63 -1.01
C TRP A 111 10.86 3.88 0.29
N PHE A 112 10.85 2.56 0.24
CA PHE A 112 11.25 1.70 1.34
C PHE A 112 12.35 0.76 0.88
N ARG A 113 13.26 0.42 1.77
CA ARG A 113 14.19 -0.70 1.53
C ARG A 113 13.41 -1.96 1.24
N LYS A 114 13.89 -2.75 0.29
CA LYS A 114 13.40 -4.11 0.04
C LYS A 114 13.59 -4.97 1.29
N LYS A 115 12.70 -5.91 1.49
CA LYS A 115 12.73 -6.80 2.68
C LYS A 115 14.07 -7.52 2.83
N SER A 116 14.63 -8.00 1.74
CA SER A 116 15.97 -8.64 1.74
C SER A 116 17.08 -7.69 2.20
N VAL A 117 16.99 -6.40 1.84
CA VAL A 117 17.95 -5.37 2.25
C VAL A 117 17.78 -5.05 3.73
N ILE A 118 16.53 -4.93 4.21
CA ILE A 118 16.25 -4.77 5.65
C ILE A 118 16.87 -5.93 6.42
N LEU A 119 16.62 -7.16 5.99
CA LEU A 119 17.12 -8.35 6.64
C LEU A 119 18.65 -8.40 6.70
N ALA A 120 19.32 -8.03 5.60
CA ALA A 120 20.77 -7.93 5.55
C ALA A 120 21.30 -6.87 6.54
N TYR A 121 20.67 -5.70 6.56
CA TYR A 121 21.01 -4.61 7.48
C TYR A 121 20.85 -5.04 8.96
N LEU A 122 19.73 -5.67 9.30
CA LEU A 122 19.46 -6.14 10.68
C LEU A 122 20.57 -7.04 11.20
N LYS A 123 21.11 -7.92 10.38
CA LYS A 123 22.24 -8.80 10.73
C LYS A 123 23.52 -8.01 11.04
N THR A 124 23.71 -6.84 10.45
CA THR A 124 24.87 -5.98 10.73
C THR A 124 24.76 -5.24 12.06
N ILE A 125 23.55 -5.04 12.56
CA ILE A 125 23.27 -4.29 13.80
C ILE A 125 22.91 -5.19 14.98
N GLY A 126 23.25 -6.49 14.89
CA GLY A 126 23.22 -7.42 16.02
C GLY A 126 21.96 -8.31 16.10
N TYR A 127 21.09 -8.30 15.09
CA TYR A 127 20.03 -9.30 15.02
C TYR A 127 20.59 -10.68 14.63
N PRO A 128 19.88 -11.78 14.93
CA PRO A 128 20.38 -13.12 14.65
C PRO A 128 20.78 -13.30 13.18
N SER A 129 21.95 -13.85 12.92
CA SER A 129 22.40 -14.15 11.56
C SER A 129 21.51 -15.16 10.83
N THR A 130 20.76 -15.96 11.59
CA THR A 130 19.79 -16.96 11.12
C THR A 130 18.39 -16.38 10.84
N MET A 131 18.16 -15.10 11.16
CA MET A 131 16.89 -14.45 10.95
C MET A 131 16.47 -14.52 9.48
N THR A 132 15.19 -14.78 9.24
CA THR A 132 14.57 -14.96 7.93
C THR A 132 13.43 -13.97 7.70
N GLU A 133 12.95 -13.86 6.47
CA GLU A 133 11.74 -13.08 6.17
C GLU A 133 10.48 -13.68 6.84
N GLU A 134 10.46 -14.99 7.08
CA GLU A 134 9.36 -15.62 7.80
C GLU A 134 9.32 -15.18 9.28
N ASP A 135 10.47 -14.99 9.90
CA ASP A 135 10.53 -14.43 11.26
C ASP A 135 9.96 -13.01 11.31
N MET A 136 10.16 -12.21 10.25
CA MET A 136 9.58 -10.87 10.14
C MET A 136 8.06 -10.89 10.05
N LYS A 137 7.47 -11.93 9.47
CA LYS A 137 6.00 -12.11 9.43
C LYS A 137 5.42 -12.51 10.78
N GLN A 138 6.16 -13.27 11.56
CA GLN A 138 5.69 -13.83 12.83
C GLN A 138 5.67 -12.82 13.96
N ALA A 139 6.66 -11.91 14.00
CA ALA A 139 6.79 -10.93 15.09
C ALA A 139 7.65 -9.73 14.67
N PHE A 140 7.54 -8.67 15.44
CA PHE A 140 8.41 -7.52 15.38
C PHE A 140 9.13 -7.34 16.73
N TRP A 141 10.41 -6.95 16.69
CA TRP A 141 11.15 -6.48 17.87
C TRP A 141 12.04 -5.30 17.48
N GLU A 142 11.91 -4.24 18.24
CA GLU A 142 12.48 -2.94 17.91
C GLU A 142 14.01 -2.92 17.91
N THR A 143 14.62 -3.71 18.81
CA THR A 143 16.08 -3.92 18.89
C THR A 143 16.40 -5.41 18.99
N SER A 144 17.62 -5.80 18.70
CA SER A 144 18.05 -7.21 18.77
C SER A 144 17.85 -7.88 20.15
N SER A 145 17.64 -7.08 21.19
CA SER A 145 17.39 -7.54 22.56
C SER A 145 15.97 -7.28 23.07
N SER A 146 15.12 -6.63 22.27
CA SER A 146 13.73 -6.35 22.65
C SER A 146 12.87 -7.62 22.60
N PRO A 147 11.79 -7.69 23.40
CA PRO A 147 10.81 -8.77 23.28
C PRO A 147 10.21 -8.83 21.87
N HIS A 148 10.07 -10.03 21.35
CA HIS A 148 9.35 -10.29 20.12
C HIS A 148 7.84 -10.08 20.37
N ARG A 149 7.18 -9.27 19.56
CA ARG A 149 5.78 -8.92 19.71
C ARG A 149 5.00 -9.25 18.44
N ASP A 150 3.89 -9.95 18.61
CA ASP A 150 2.97 -10.19 17.52
C ASP A 150 1.92 -9.08 17.46
N HIS A 151 2.06 -8.21 16.48
CA HIS A 151 1.17 -7.06 16.28
C HIS A 151 -0.23 -7.43 15.76
N HIS A 152 -0.45 -8.67 15.29
CA HIS A 152 -1.80 -9.15 15.00
C HIS A 152 -2.67 -9.21 16.25
N THR A 153 -2.07 -9.49 17.41
CA THR A 153 -2.77 -9.58 18.69
C THR A 153 -2.75 -8.27 19.48
N LEU A 154 -1.71 -7.48 19.31
CA LEU A 154 -1.50 -6.25 20.09
C LEU A 154 -2.06 -5.00 19.39
N GLY A 155 -2.40 -5.12 18.11
CA GLY A 155 -2.70 -3.97 17.27
C GLY A 155 -1.43 -3.22 16.83
N PRO A 156 -1.56 -2.27 15.91
CA PRO A 156 -0.43 -1.48 15.47
C PRO A 156 0.07 -0.59 16.62
N VAL A 157 1.36 -0.44 16.70
CA VAL A 157 1.90 0.71 17.40
C VAL A 157 1.58 1.91 16.50
N TYR A 158 0.69 2.76 16.96
CA TYR A 158 0.40 4.03 16.29
C TYR A 158 1.67 4.89 16.38
N GLY A 159 2.52 4.78 15.38
CA GLY A 159 3.71 5.59 15.25
C GLY A 159 3.51 6.51 14.07
N TYR A 160 3.22 7.76 14.33
CA TYR A 160 3.44 8.78 13.33
C TYR A 160 4.94 8.88 13.10
N PHE A 161 5.40 8.33 12.00
CA PHE A 161 6.71 8.70 11.51
C PHE A 161 6.54 10.05 10.80
N HIS A 162 7.01 11.07 11.44
CA HIS A 162 7.02 12.41 10.89
C HIS A 162 8.44 12.72 10.44
N TRP A 163 8.62 13.02 9.16
CA TRP A 163 9.87 13.58 8.67
C TRP A 163 9.81 15.10 8.71
N SER A 164 10.77 15.68 9.36
CA SER A 164 10.93 17.14 9.34
C SER A 164 11.52 17.64 8.02
N THR A 165 12.08 16.75 7.23
CA THR A 165 12.69 17.04 5.92
C THR A 165 12.37 15.90 4.96
N ASP A 166 12.08 16.25 3.71
CA ASP A 166 11.97 15.29 2.62
C ASP A 166 13.37 14.74 2.30
N PRO A 167 13.66 13.45 2.57
CA PRO A 167 14.96 12.87 2.27
C PRO A 167 15.21 12.69 0.77
N GLY A 168 14.18 12.85 -0.06
CA GLY A 168 14.25 12.68 -1.50
C GLY A 168 14.50 11.26 -1.96
N VAL A 169 14.91 11.13 -3.23
CA VAL A 169 15.22 9.83 -3.82
C VAL A 169 16.45 9.21 -3.17
N PRO A 170 16.41 7.95 -2.73
CA PRO A 170 17.58 7.29 -2.16
C PRO A 170 18.70 7.18 -3.21
N THR A 171 19.96 7.30 -2.76
CA THR A 171 21.12 7.21 -3.65
C THR A 171 21.35 5.84 -4.25
N ASN A 172 20.90 4.80 -3.56
CA ASN A 172 21.02 3.39 -3.96
C ASN A 172 19.64 2.80 -4.26
N GLN A 173 19.01 3.24 -5.34
CA GLN A 173 17.62 2.90 -5.68
C GLN A 173 17.38 1.40 -5.86
N ASP A 174 18.40 0.64 -6.24
CA ASP A 174 18.29 -0.82 -6.41
C ASP A 174 17.94 -1.56 -5.10
N ASP A 175 18.27 -0.95 -3.96
CA ASP A 175 17.96 -1.47 -2.63
C ASP A 175 16.54 -1.12 -2.15
N TYR A 176 15.81 -0.31 -2.93
CA TYR A 176 14.51 0.21 -2.56
C TYR A 176 13.45 -0.16 -3.59
N PHE A 177 12.20 -0.08 -3.16
CA PHE A 177 11.04 -0.04 -4.04
C PHE A 177 10.24 1.23 -3.76
N PHE A 178 9.50 1.69 -4.75
CA PHE A 178 8.74 2.92 -4.71
C PHE A 178 7.23 2.62 -4.65
N LEU A 179 6.56 3.23 -3.68
CA LEU A 179 5.11 3.23 -3.57
C LEU A 179 4.59 4.63 -3.91
N PRO A 180 4.01 4.82 -5.08
CA PRO A 180 3.42 6.11 -5.42
C PRO A 180 2.17 6.41 -4.62
N THR A 181 1.87 7.69 -4.46
CA THR A 181 0.57 8.13 -3.96
C THR A 181 -0.52 7.71 -4.94
N SER A 182 -1.51 6.99 -4.45
CA SER A 182 -2.44 6.25 -5.30
C SER A 182 -3.90 6.68 -5.12
N GLY A 183 -4.20 7.40 -4.04
CA GLY A 183 -5.59 7.61 -3.67
C GLY A 183 -6.31 6.30 -3.32
N LEU A 184 -7.63 6.38 -3.18
CA LEU A 184 -8.50 5.23 -2.99
C LEU A 184 -9.76 5.36 -3.83
N SER A 185 -10.45 4.23 -4.09
CA SER A 185 -11.75 4.24 -4.76
C SER A 185 -12.87 3.93 -3.77
N ASP A 186 -13.95 4.69 -3.86
CA ASP A 186 -15.12 4.56 -3.00
C ASP A 186 -16.38 4.89 -3.77
N GLU A 187 -17.39 4.02 -3.72
CA GLU A 187 -18.69 4.19 -4.36
C GLU A 187 -18.62 4.65 -5.83
N GLY A 188 -17.69 4.08 -6.60
CA GLY A 188 -17.54 4.35 -8.02
C GLY A 188 -16.76 5.62 -8.36
N SER A 189 -16.22 6.30 -7.37
CA SER A 189 -15.34 7.44 -7.54
C SER A 189 -13.89 7.09 -7.22
N LEU A 190 -12.95 7.76 -7.86
CA LEU A 190 -11.61 7.89 -7.34
C LEU A 190 -11.66 9.00 -6.31
N GLY A 191 -11.49 8.61 -5.05
CA GLY A 191 -11.87 9.42 -3.91
C GLY A 191 -11.17 10.75 -3.78
N SER A 192 -11.88 11.64 -3.17
CA SER A 192 -11.60 13.06 -2.91
C SER A 192 -10.40 13.38 -2.02
N TYR A 193 -9.57 12.39 -1.71
CA TYR A 193 -8.29 12.61 -1.01
C TYR A 193 -7.14 12.89 -1.98
N SER A 194 -7.47 13.19 -3.21
CA SER A 194 -6.53 13.36 -4.32
C SER A 194 -6.38 14.80 -4.80
N TYR A 195 -6.73 15.79 -3.98
CA TYR A 195 -6.49 17.18 -4.38
C TYR A 195 -5.48 17.89 -3.46
N PRO A 196 -4.49 18.55 -3.98
CA PRO A 196 -3.95 18.40 -5.33
C PRO A 196 -3.32 17.02 -5.49
N TYR A 197 -3.59 16.40 -6.62
CA TYR A 197 -3.31 15.04 -7.03
C TYR A 197 -2.25 14.30 -6.26
N HIS A 198 -2.64 13.12 -5.75
CA HIS A 198 -1.69 12.16 -5.27
C HIS A 198 -0.93 12.58 -4.00
N GLN A 199 -1.58 13.27 -3.08
CA GLN A 199 -0.96 13.54 -1.78
C GLN A 199 -0.93 12.31 -0.87
N TYR A 200 -1.82 11.33 -1.11
CA TYR A 200 -1.97 10.17 -0.25
C TYR A 200 -1.79 8.86 -0.99
N GLY A 201 -1.01 7.96 -0.40
CA GLY A 201 -0.97 6.55 -0.76
C GLY A 201 -1.79 5.73 0.23
N PHE A 202 -2.56 4.77 -0.27
CA PHE A 202 -3.38 3.85 0.51
C PHE A 202 -3.13 2.42 0.02
N TYR A 203 -2.50 1.61 0.85
CA TYR A 203 -2.09 0.26 0.49
C TYR A 203 -2.60 -0.72 1.53
N TRP A 204 -3.37 -1.71 1.09
CA TRP A 204 -3.84 -2.76 1.97
C TRP A 204 -2.70 -3.57 2.58
N THR A 205 -2.88 -3.96 3.83
CA THR A 205 -2.15 -5.05 4.45
C THR A 205 -2.97 -6.34 4.39
N SER A 206 -2.35 -7.48 4.69
CA SER A 206 -3.06 -8.75 4.83
C SER A 206 -3.84 -8.90 6.13
N THR A 207 -3.75 -7.92 7.04
CA THR A 207 -4.33 -8.01 8.39
C THR A 207 -5.68 -7.31 8.46
N ALA A 208 -6.70 -8.07 8.82
CA ALA A 208 -8.05 -7.58 9.07
C ALA A 208 -8.40 -7.56 10.56
N ILE A 209 -9.45 -6.84 10.89
CA ILE A 209 -10.03 -6.76 12.23
C ILE A 209 -11.52 -7.07 12.21
N GLU A 210 -12.08 -7.42 13.38
CA GLU A 210 -13.43 -7.95 13.53
C GLU A 210 -14.55 -7.13 12.89
N SER A 211 -14.45 -5.84 12.90
CA SER A 211 -15.55 -4.93 12.62
C SER A 211 -15.73 -4.53 11.16
N GLY A 212 -15.43 -5.41 10.20
CA GLY A 212 -15.49 -5.09 8.77
C GLY A 212 -14.44 -4.08 8.33
N LYS A 213 -13.33 -4.01 9.05
CA LYS A 213 -12.19 -3.16 8.76
C LYS A 213 -10.92 -3.98 8.56
N ALA A 214 -9.98 -3.44 7.84
CA ALA A 214 -8.64 -3.98 7.69
C ALA A 214 -7.61 -2.86 7.87
N PHE A 215 -6.37 -3.24 8.13
CA PHE A 215 -5.29 -2.27 8.21
C PHE A 215 -4.74 -1.95 6.84
N MET A 216 -4.42 -0.71 6.63
CA MET A 216 -3.72 -0.22 5.46
C MET A 216 -2.57 0.67 5.85
N LEU A 217 -1.53 0.66 5.04
CA LEU A 217 -0.52 1.70 5.02
C LEU A 217 -1.14 2.95 4.41
N ARG A 218 -1.07 4.05 5.13
CA ARG A 218 -1.34 5.38 4.61
C ARG A 218 -0.08 6.22 4.69
N PHE A 219 0.19 6.96 3.64
CA PHE A 219 1.25 7.95 3.68
C PHE A 219 0.85 9.20 2.90
N SER A 220 1.43 10.30 3.29
CA SER A 220 1.34 11.60 2.64
C SER A 220 2.65 12.34 2.86
N ASP A 221 2.71 13.60 2.42
CA ASP A 221 3.88 14.45 2.64
C ASP A 221 4.34 14.43 4.11
N GLY A 222 5.47 13.81 4.34
CA GLY A 222 6.11 13.74 5.65
C GLY A 222 5.46 12.80 6.69
N HIS A 223 4.46 12.01 6.33
CA HIS A 223 3.77 11.13 7.26
C HIS A 223 3.59 9.72 6.71
N ILE A 224 3.84 8.72 7.58
CA ILE A 224 3.43 7.33 7.35
C ILE A 224 2.71 6.84 8.59
N ASP A 225 1.59 6.16 8.40
CA ASP A 225 0.87 5.49 9.47
C ASP A 225 0.19 4.20 9.00
N LEU A 226 -0.27 3.41 9.95
CA LEU A 226 -1.14 2.26 9.74
C LEU A 226 -2.52 2.63 10.25
N GLU A 227 -3.47 2.72 9.34
CA GLU A 227 -4.86 3.05 9.67
C GLU A 227 -5.79 1.87 9.46
N GLN A 228 -6.87 1.89 10.21
CA GLN A 228 -8.00 1.01 9.98
C GLN A 228 -8.93 1.63 8.95
N GLN A 229 -9.21 0.89 7.89
CA GLN A 229 -10.12 1.33 6.85
C GLN A 229 -11.26 0.33 6.65
N SER A 230 -12.43 0.83 6.32
CA SER A 230 -13.55 -0.02 5.89
C SER A 230 -13.14 -0.88 4.70
N ARG A 231 -13.39 -2.20 4.80
CA ARG A 231 -13.01 -3.18 3.77
C ARG A 231 -13.72 -2.97 2.43
N ILE A 232 -14.83 -2.23 2.42
CA ILE A 232 -15.60 -1.95 1.19
C ILE A 232 -14.96 -0.86 0.33
N LYS A 233 -14.02 -0.10 0.87
CA LYS A 233 -13.22 0.83 0.08
C LYS A 233 -12.16 0.09 -0.70
N ALA A 234 -11.82 0.60 -1.87
CA ALA A 234 -10.77 0.00 -2.68
C ALA A 234 -9.47 0.78 -2.53
N CYS A 235 -8.48 0.12 -1.97
CA CYS A 235 -7.10 0.61 -1.85
C CYS A 235 -6.18 -0.23 -2.72
N TYR A 236 -4.96 0.21 -2.94
CA TYR A 236 -3.97 -0.61 -3.64
C TYR A 236 -3.67 -1.89 -2.86
N ALA A 237 -3.66 -3.02 -3.57
CA ALA A 237 -3.17 -4.30 -3.08
C ALA A 237 -1.90 -4.65 -3.86
N TYR A 238 -0.76 -4.34 -3.28
CA TYR A 238 0.54 -4.52 -3.90
C TYR A 238 1.48 -5.27 -2.95
N PRO A 239 2.01 -6.44 -3.33
CA PRO A 239 3.01 -7.15 -2.52
C PRO A 239 4.29 -6.32 -2.46
N PHE A 240 4.80 -6.08 -1.27
CA PHE A 240 6.06 -5.35 -1.08
C PHE A 240 7.26 -6.24 -1.38
N GLU A 241 8.31 -5.63 -1.93
CA GLU A 241 9.56 -6.31 -2.26
C GLU A 241 10.51 -6.50 -1.07
#